data_cea6b13e31e7b59e0369594ab7c794ab
#
_entry.id   cea6b13e31e7b59e0369594ab7c794ab
#
_cell.length_a   1.000
_cell.length_b   1.000
_cell.length_c   1.000
_cell.angle_alpha   90.00
_cell.angle_beta   90.00
_cell.angle_gamma   90.00
#
_symmetry.space_group_name_H-M   'P 1'
#
loop_
_entity.id
_entity.type
_entity.pdbx_description
1 polymer ?
#
loop_
_entity_poly.entity_id
_entity_poly.type
_entity_poly.pdbx_seq_one_letter_code
_entity_poly.pdbx_strand_id
1 'polypeptide(L)'
;LPAMRKEKGKLFCQRCNSLILEEWYLPIGAYYCRECLLMKRVRSDQALYYFPQEDFPKQDVLKWRGQLTPFQEKVSEGLIRAVDKQEPTLVHAVTGAGKTEMIYQVVAKVINAGGAVCLASPRIDVCLELYKRLQDDFACEISLLHGESEPYFRTPLVVATTHQLLKFYQAFDLLIVDEVDAFPYVDNPTLYHAVKN
;
A
#
# COMPACT_ATOMS: atom_id res chain seq x y z
N LEU A 1 9.19 4.29 17.48
CA LEU A 1 10.12 5.12 16.72
C LEU A 1 9.88 6.59 17.02
N PRO A 2 10.92 7.46 17.11
CA PRO A 2 10.71 8.91 17.19
C PRO A 2 9.95 9.37 15.93
N ALA A 3 9.03 10.34 16.09
CA ALA A 3 8.23 10.82 14.96
C ALA A 3 9.06 11.56 13.90
N MET A 4 10.22 12.07 14.29
CA MET A 4 11.17 12.76 13.41
C MET A 4 12.59 12.27 13.67
N ARG A 5 13.41 12.21 12.63
CA ARG A 5 14.83 11.89 12.73
C ARG A 5 15.70 13.05 12.28
N LYS A 6 16.87 13.19 12.91
CA LYS A 6 17.87 14.17 12.52
C LYS A 6 18.96 13.50 11.68
N GLU A 7 19.21 14.05 10.49
CA GLU A 7 20.22 13.56 9.57
C GLU A 7 20.99 14.72 8.97
N LYS A 8 22.31 14.71 9.09
CA LYS A 8 23.22 15.79 8.58
C LYS A 8 22.76 17.20 8.98
N GLY A 9 22.31 17.38 10.23
CA GLY A 9 21.82 18.66 10.75
C GLY A 9 20.38 19.04 10.34
N LYS A 10 19.75 18.28 9.48
CA LYS A 10 18.37 18.50 9.01
C LYS A 10 17.40 17.56 9.73
N LEU A 11 16.16 17.99 9.89
CA LEU A 11 15.08 17.23 10.53
C LEU A 11 14.14 16.65 9.47
N PHE A 12 13.84 15.35 9.55
CA PHE A 12 12.96 14.65 8.62
C PHE A 12 11.81 13.98 9.35
N CYS A 13 10.62 13.99 8.75
CA CYS A 13 9.48 13.24 9.23
C CYS A 13 9.72 11.73 9.02
N GLN A 14 9.56 10.91 10.07
CA GLN A 14 9.71 9.45 9.94
C GLN A 14 8.58 8.80 9.15
N ARG A 15 7.38 9.40 9.11
CA ARG A 15 6.24 8.83 8.37
C ARG A 15 6.35 9.03 6.87
N CYS A 16 6.68 10.24 6.40
CA CYS A 16 6.61 10.58 4.97
C CYS A 16 7.97 10.95 4.36
N ASN A 17 9.03 10.93 5.17
CA ASN A 17 10.39 11.30 4.79
C ASN A 17 10.59 12.75 4.34
N SER A 18 9.60 13.62 4.50
CA SER A 18 9.74 15.03 4.12
C SER A 18 10.67 15.78 5.04
N LEU A 19 11.45 16.70 4.47
CA LEU A 19 12.27 17.65 5.22
C LEU A 19 11.36 18.58 6.02
N ILE A 20 11.66 18.77 7.29
CA ILE A 20 10.94 19.69 8.18
C ILE A 20 11.60 21.05 8.08
N LEU A 21 10.81 22.07 7.75
CA LEU A 21 11.26 23.43 7.60
C LEU A 21 11.23 24.17 8.96
N GLU A 22 12.08 25.18 9.14
CA GLU A 22 12.12 25.98 10.37
C GLU A 22 10.82 26.69 10.66
N GLU A 23 10.11 27.15 9.64
CA GLU A 23 8.79 27.78 9.74
C GLU A 23 7.66 26.85 10.25
N TRP A 24 7.91 25.55 10.29
CA TRP A 24 6.95 24.55 10.83
C TRP A 24 7.15 24.30 12.32
N TYR A 25 7.70 25.29 13.01
CA TYR A 25 7.85 25.30 14.46
C TYR A 25 6.58 25.81 15.15
N LEU A 26 6.13 25.11 16.17
CA LEU A 26 4.95 25.45 16.95
C LEU A 26 5.33 26.20 18.21
N PRO A 27 4.45 27.12 18.73
CA PRO A 27 4.69 27.84 19.98
C PRO A 27 4.94 26.95 21.21
N ILE A 28 4.52 25.68 21.15
CA ILE A 28 4.73 24.68 22.19
C ILE A 28 6.16 24.10 22.23
N GLY A 29 7.08 24.56 21.42
CA GLY A 29 8.46 24.07 21.39
C GLY A 29 8.67 22.82 20.54
N ALA A 30 7.78 22.51 19.61
CA ALA A 30 7.86 21.32 18.77
C ALA A 30 7.71 21.67 17.29
N TYR A 31 8.37 20.92 16.41
CA TYR A 31 8.13 20.96 14.98
C TYR A 31 6.96 20.04 14.61
N TYR A 32 6.28 20.34 13.50
CA TYR A 32 5.27 19.44 12.93
C TYR A 32 5.53 19.20 11.44
N CYS A 33 5.07 18.06 10.94
CA CYS A 33 5.14 17.76 9.51
C CYS A 33 3.89 18.28 8.80
N ARG A 34 4.06 19.23 7.89
CA ARG A 34 2.96 19.81 7.11
C ARG A 34 2.37 18.80 6.12
N GLU A 35 3.23 17.98 5.50
CA GLU A 35 2.81 16.96 4.53
C GLU A 35 1.91 15.88 5.12
N CYS A 36 2.00 15.66 6.44
CA CYS A 36 1.19 14.67 7.14
C CYS A 36 -0.14 15.18 7.69
N LEU A 37 -0.50 16.45 7.49
CA LEU A 37 -1.68 17.05 8.14
C LEU A 37 -2.98 16.30 7.83
N LEU A 38 -3.20 15.90 6.59
CA LEU A 38 -4.40 15.18 6.15
C LEU A 38 -4.53 13.77 6.76
N MET A 39 -3.43 13.22 7.30
CA MET A 39 -3.38 11.88 7.90
C MET A 39 -3.11 11.92 9.42
N LYS A 40 -3.50 12.98 10.09
CA LYS A 40 -3.15 13.35 11.46
C LYS A 40 -1.72 13.88 11.59
N ARG A 41 -1.59 14.90 12.42
CA ARG A 41 -0.34 15.63 12.65
C ARG A 41 0.75 14.72 13.23
N VAL A 42 1.94 14.80 12.64
CA VAL A 42 3.17 14.21 13.19
C VAL A 42 4.00 15.34 13.79
N ARG A 43 4.40 15.23 15.06
CA ARG A 43 5.16 16.26 15.77
C ARG A 43 6.46 15.69 16.33
N SER A 44 7.48 16.55 16.46
CA SER A 44 8.82 16.16 16.94
C SER A 44 8.87 15.70 18.39
N ASP A 45 7.89 16.10 19.20
CA ASP A 45 7.75 15.71 20.61
C ASP A 45 6.91 14.42 20.81
N GLN A 46 6.58 13.72 19.74
CA GLN A 46 5.77 12.49 19.74
C GLN A 46 6.57 11.29 19.27
N ALA A 47 6.00 10.11 19.46
CA ALA A 47 6.49 8.85 18.90
C ALA A 47 5.50 8.30 17.86
N LEU A 48 6.02 7.58 16.90
CA LEU A 48 5.25 6.69 16.02
C LEU A 48 5.30 5.29 16.62
N TYR A 49 4.13 4.70 16.82
CA TYR A 49 3.99 3.35 17.33
C TYR A 49 3.88 2.37 16.16
N TYR A 50 4.65 1.32 16.23
CA TYR A 50 4.60 0.19 15.31
C TYR A 50 4.09 -1.03 16.08
N PHE A 51 3.12 -1.70 15.51
CA PHE A 51 2.57 -2.95 16.02
C PHE A 51 2.90 -4.06 15.04
N PRO A 52 3.80 -4.99 15.39
CA PRO A 52 4.06 -6.18 14.56
C PRO A 52 2.75 -6.89 14.25
N GLN A 53 2.60 -7.33 13.00
CA GLN A 53 1.39 -8.02 12.58
C GLN A 53 1.62 -9.54 12.67
N GLU A 54 0.63 -10.24 13.23
CA GLU A 54 0.61 -11.71 13.20
C GLU A 54 0.03 -12.20 11.85
N ASP A 55 0.40 -13.41 11.44
CA ASP A 55 -0.16 -14.00 10.24
C ASP A 55 -1.68 -14.22 10.39
N PHE A 56 -2.40 -14.17 9.28
CA PHE A 56 -3.79 -14.58 9.22
C PHE A 56 -3.90 -16.11 9.20
N PRO A 57 -5.05 -16.69 9.58
CA PRO A 57 -5.30 -18.10 9.38
C PRO A 57 -5.17 -18.47 7.89
N LYS A 58 -4.51 -19.61 7.62
CA LYS A 58 -4.42 -20.16 6.26
C LYS A 58 -5.81 -20.51 5.75
N GLN A 59 -6.11 -20.12 4.53
CA GLN A 59 -7.44 -20.29 3.91
C GLN A 59 -7.32 -20.36 2.39
N ASP A 60 -8.34 -20.84 1.71
CA ASP A 60 -8.44 -20.77 0.25
C ASP A 60 -9.43 -19.66 -0.11
N VAL A 61 -8.92 -18.57 -0.66
CA VAL A 61 -9.73 -17.35 -0.82
C VAL A 61 -10.20 -17.09 -2.25
N LEU A 62 -9.65 -17.75 -3.27
CA LEU A 62 -9.97 -17.41 -4.66
C LEU A 62 -11.27 -18.07 -5.13
N LYS A 63 -12.33 -17.27 -5.32
CA LYS A 63 -13.62 -17.71 -5.88
C LYS A 63 -13.67 -17.62 -7.40
N TRP A 64 -12.86 -16.74 -8.00
CA TRP A 64 -12.87 -16.50 -9.44
C TRP A 64 -12.62 -17.79 -10.23
N ARG A 65 -13.46 -18.04 -11.25
CA ARG A 65 -13.45 -19.26 -12.08
C ARG A 65 -13.18 -18.97 -13.57
N GLY A 66 -12.78 -17.75 -13.89
CA GLY A 66 -12.39 -17.38 -15.25
C GLY A 66 -11.13 -18.10 -15.72
N GLN A 67 -10.83 -17.93 -16.99
CA GLN A 67 -9.61 -18.47 -17.61
C GLN A 67 -8.73 -17.32 -18.07
N LEU A 68 -7.46 -17.41 -17.76
CA LEU A 68 -6.45 -16.51 -18.28
C LEU A 68 -6.11 -16.89 -19.72
N THR A 69 -5.85 -15.90 -20.54
CA THR A 69 -5.22 -16.14 -21.85
C THR A 69 -3.77 -16.63 -21.64
N PRO A 70 -3.15 -17.31 -22.61
CA PRO A 70 -1.76 -17.78 -22.47
C PRO A 70 -0.76 -16.67 -22.12
N PHE A 71 -1.00 -15.45 -22.59
CA PHE A 71 -0.19 -14.28 -22.22
C PHE A 71 -0.38 -13.89 -20.75
N GLN A 72 -1.63 -13.79 -20.30
CA GLN A 72 -1.96 -13.45 -18.91
C GLN A 72 -1.44 -14.52 -17.93
N GLU A 73 -1.55 -15.79 -18.31
CA GLU A 73 -1.02 -16.91 -17.51
C GLU A 73 0.49 -16.80 -17.32
N LYS A 74 1.24 -16.53 -18.40
CA LYS A 74 2.69 -16.31 -18.34
C LYS A 74 3.07 -15.16 -17.41
N VAL A 75 2.32 -14.05 -17.43
CA VAL A 75 2.52 -12.91 -16.51
C VAL A 75 2.22 -13.31 -15.08
N SER A 76 1.09 -13.97 -14.84
CA SER A 76 0.68 -14.45 -13.50
C SER A 76 1.72 -15.40 -12.88
N GLU A 77 2.24 -16.36 -13.63
CA GLU A 77 3.33 -17.21 -13.19
C GLU A 77 4.63 -16.44 -12.91
N GLY A 78 4.92 -15.42 -13.74
CA GLY A 78 6.05 -14.52 -13.52
C GLY A 78 5.95 -13.79 -12.19
N LEU A 79 4.77 -13.28 -11.85
CA LEU A 79 4.50 -12.61 -10.57
C LEU A 79 4.66 -13.56 -9.38
N ILE A 80 4.16 -14.79 -9.50
CA ILE A 80 4.32 -15.80 -8.45
C ILE A 80 5.81 -16.07 -8.19
N ARG A 81 6.61 -16.24 -9.24
CA ARG A 81 8.06 -16.45 -9.10
C ARG A 81 8.78 -15.24 -8.49
N ALA A 82 8.35 -14.03 -8.83
CA ALA A 82 8.94 -12.81 -8.27
C ALA A 82 8.67 -12.70 -6.77
N VAL A 83 7.45 -13.00 -6.32
CA VAL A 83 7.10 -13.02 -4.89
C VAL A 83 7.90 -14.07 -4.14
N ASP A 84 8.07 -15.28 -4.69
CA ASP A 84 8.89 -16.33 -4.07
C ASP A 84 10.35 -15.91 -3.88
N LYS A 85 10.87 -15.07 -4.76
CA LYS A 85 12.22 -14.53 -4.70
C LYS A 85 12.33 -13.20 -3.97
N GLN A 86 11.20 -12.60 -3.57
CA GLN A 86 11.12 -11.25 -3.01
C GLN A 86 11.72 -10.18 -3.96
N GLU A 87 11.51 -10.34 -5.26
CA GLU A 87 12.02 -9.43 -6.29
C GLU A 87 10.96 -8.38 -6.68
N PRO A 88 11.28 -7.07 -6.61
CA PRO A 88 10.41 -6.03 -7.15
C PRO A 88 10.21 -6.26 -8.66
N THR A 89 8.95 -6.20 -9.12
CA THR A 89 8.61 -6.50 -10.51
C THR A 89 7.69 -5.44 -11.09
N LEU A 90 8.00 -4.98 -12.29
CA LEU A 90 7.14 -4.09 -13.06
C LEU A 90 6.39 -4.88 -14.14
N VAL A 91 5.07 -4.76 -14.14
CA VAL A 91 4.21 -5.30 -15.18
C VAL A 91 3.79 -4.16 -16.11
N HIS A 92 4.24 -4.20 -17.36
CA HIS A 92 3.80 -3.26 -18.39
C HIS A 92 2.72 -3.92 -19.25
N ALA A 93 1.51 -3.41 -19.19
CA ALA A 93 0.37 -3.92 -19.95
C ALA A 93 -0.55 -2.77 -20.38
N VAL A 94 -1.07 -2.86 -21.59
CA VAL A 94 -2.01 -1.86 -22.15
C VAL A 94 -3.33 -1.87 -21.38
N THR A 95 -4.07 -0.78 -21.50
CA THR A 95 -5.42 -0.68 -20.93
C THR A 95 -6.33 -1.76 -21.52
N GLY A 96 -7.14 -2.41 -20.68
CA GLY A 96 -8.01 -3.50 -21.11
C GLY A 96 -7.34 -4.87 -21.26
N ALA A 97 -6.05 -5.01 -20.96
CA ALA A 97 -5.34 -6.30 -21.04
C ALA A 97 -5.73 -7.31 -19.93
N GLY A 98 -6.65 -6.95 -19.03
CA GLY A 98 -7.04 -7.80 -17.89
C GLY A 98 -5.96 -7.85 -16.81
N LYS A 99 -5.35 -6.72 -16.48
CA LYS A 99 -4.31 -6.62 -15.43
C LYS A 99 -4.77 -7.17 -14.09
N THR A 100 -6.03 -6.94 -13.74
CA THR A 100 -6.61 -7.38 -12.47
C THR A 100 -6.65 -8.90 -12.36
N GLU A 101 -7.04 -9.60 -13.41
CA GLU A 101 -7.08 -11.06 -13.42
C GLU A 101 -5.68 -11.69 -13.34
N MET A 102 -4.68 -11.04 -13.94
CA MET A 102 -3.29 -11.53 -13.89
C MET A 102 -2.71 -11.57 -12.47
N ILE A 103 -3.19 -10.71 -11.56
CA ILE A 103 -2.68 -10.65 -10.18
C ILE A 103 -3.44 -11.59 -9.22
N TYR A 104 -4.58 -12.15 -9.61
CA TYR A 104 -5.43 -12.95 -8.69
C TYR A 104 -4.69 -14.13 -8.07
N GLN A 105 -3.93 -14.87 -8.86
CA GLN A 105 -3.21 -16.05 -8.36
C GLN A 105 -2.13 -15.71 -7.35
N VAL A 106 -1.37 -14.64 -7.58
CA VAL A 106 -0.32 -14.20 -6.65
C VAL A 106 -0.91 -13.62 -5.37
N VAL A 107 -2.00 -12.86 -5.46
CA VAL A 107 -2.76 -12.34 -4.31
C VAL A 107 -3.30 -13.51 -3.47
N ALA A 108 -3.99 -14.46 -4.11
CA ALA A 108 -4.51 -15.64 -3.44
C ALA A 108 -3.39 -16.46 -2.78
N LYS A 109 -2.28 -16.68 -3.46
CA LYS A 109 -1.12 -17.41 -2.91
C LYS A 109 -0.64 -16.82 -1.59
N VAL A 110 -0.47 -15.49 -1.53
CA VAL A 110 0.02 -14.82 -0.32
C VAL A 110 -1.01 -14.91 0.81
N ILE A 111 -2.29 -14.62 0.52
CA ILE A 111 -3.36 -14.68 1.53
C ILE A 111 -3.58 -16.11 2.02
N ASN A 112 -3.56 -17.11 1.13
CA ASN A 112 -3.73 -18.52 1.50
C ASN A 112 -2.60 -19.01 2.42
N ALA A 113 -1.41 -18.43 2.32
CA ALA A 113 -0.30 -18.70 3.23
C ALA A 113 -0.42 -17.99 4.60
N GLY A 114 -1.39 -17.09 4.77
CA GLY A 114 -1.60 -16.30 5.98
C GLY A 114 -1.08 -14.86 5.89
N GLY A 115 -0.54 -14.45 4.75
CA GLY A 115 -0.01 -13.12 4.53
C GLY A 115 -1.07 -12.04 4.31
N ALA A 116 -0.65 -10.79 4.38
CA ALA A 116 -1.45 -9.61 4.10
C ALA A 116 -1.06 -8.99 2.75
N VAL A 117 -2.06 -8.59 1.97
CA VAL A 117 -1.86 -7.98 0.64
C VAL A 117 -2.50 -6.61 0.58
N CYS A 118 -1.81 -5.64 0.00
CA CYS A 118 -2.38 -4.34 -0.33
C CYS A 118 -2.31 -4.08 -1.83
N LEU A 119 -3.46 -3.68 -2.40
CA LEU A 119 -3.58 -3.16 -3.76
C LEU A 119 -3.79 -1.65 -3.67
N ALA A 120 -2.86 -0.88 -4.22
CA ALA A 120 -2.88 0.57 -4.13
C ALA A 120 -2.98 1.22 -5.50
N SER A 121 -3.77 2.29 -5.60
CA SER A 121 -3.84 3.14 -6.80
C SER A 121 -3.86 4.61 -6.38
N PRO A 122 -3.31 5.54 -7.17
CA PRO A 122 -3.42 6.97 -6.88
C PRO A 122 -4.87 7.50 -7.01
N ARG A 123 -5.74 6.77 -7.71
CA ARG A 123 -7.10 7.18 -8.05
C ARG A 123 -8.14 6.45 -7.19
N ILE A 124 -9.04 7.22 -6.58
CA ILE A 124 -10.10 6.68 -5.73
C ILE A 124 -11.14 5.88 -6.53
N ASP A 125 -11.50 6.33 -7.74
CA ASP A 125 -12.45 5.64 -8.60
C ASP A 125 -11.96 4.23 -8.97
N VAL A 126 -10.66 4.09 -9.26
CA VAL A 126 -10.01 2.79 -9.51
C VAL A 126 -10.06 1.91 -8.26
N CYS A 127 -9.77 2.47 -7.08
CA CYS A 127 -9.85 1.72 -5.82
C CYS A 127 -11.28 1.22 -5.54
N LEU A 128 -12.31 2.05 -5.80
CA LEU A 128 -13.72 1.68 -5.60
C LEU A 128 -14.15 0.57 -6.55
N GLU A 129 -13.76 0.63 -7.83
CA GLU A 129 -14.05 -0.40 -8.82
C GLU A 129 -13.35 -1.72 -8.45
N LEU A 130 -12.06 -1.64 -8.14
CA LEU A 130 -11.26 -2.79 -7.75
C LEU A 130 -11.81 -3.47 -6.49
N TYR A 131 -12.20 -2.68 -5.48
CA TYR A 131 -12.79 -3.19 -4.24
C TYR A 131 -14.06 -4.02 -4.50
N LYS A 132 -14.99 -3.49 -5.30
CA LYS A 132 -16.24 -4.21 -5.67
C LYS A 132 -15.93 -5.53 -6.36
N ARG A 133 -15.02 -5.51 -7.33
CA ARG A 133 -14.62 -6.69 -8.09
C ARG A 133 -13.98 -7.76 -7.19
N LEU A 134 -13.11 -7.35 -6.29
CA LEU A 134 -12.43 -8.27 -5.39
C LEU A 134 -13.40 -8.90 -4.36
N GLN A 135 -14.45 -8.19 -3.93
CA GLN A 135 -15.49 -8.77 -3.07
C GLN A 135 -16.22 -9.95 -3.74
N ASP A 136 -16.43 -9.89 -5.05
CA ASP A 136 -17.04 -10.97 -5.81
C ASP A 136 -16.08 -12.14 -6.02
N ASP A 137 -14.80 -11.85 -6.25
CA ASP A 137 -13.78 -12.81 -6.68
C ASP A 137 -12.97 -13.44 -5.54
N PHE A 138 -13.02 -12.88 -4.32
CA PHE A 138 -12.31 -13.41 -3.14
C PHE A 138 -13.24 -13.69 -1.96
N ALA A 139 -12.92 -14.76 -1.21
CA ALA A 139 -13.67 -15.21 -0.03
C ALA A 139 -12.96 -14.80 1.26
N CYS A 140 -12.47 -13.55 1.36
CA CYS A 140 -11.88 -13.01 2.57
C CYS A 140 -12.42 -11.61 2.86
N GLU A 141 -12.18 -11.12 4.06
CA GLU A 141 -12.47 -9.73 4.40
C GLU A 141 -11.55 -8.79 3.64
N ILE A 142 -12.12 -7.69 3.12
CA ILE A 142 -11.41 -6.69 2.33
C ILE A 142 -11.70 -5.32 2.93
N SER A 143 -10.66 -4.56 3.24
CA SER A 143 -10.76 -3.15 3.65
C SER A 143 -10.54 -2.23 2.46
N LEU A 144 -11.33 -1.16 2.38
CA LEU A 144 -11.14 -0.06 1.43
C LEU A 144 -10.72 1.19 2.18
N LEU A 145 -9.56 1.76 1.80
CA LEU A 145 -8.99 2.92 2.47
C LEU A 145 -8.78 4.09 1.51
N HIS A 146 -9.43 5.19 1.79
CA HIS A 146 -9.27 6.48 1.11
C HIS A 146 -9.45 7.63 2.11
N GLY A 147 -9.46 8.89 1.65
CA GLY A 147 -9.51 10.07 2.52
C GLY A 147 -10.71 10.09 3.48
N GLU A 148 -11.85 9.59 3.04
CA GLU A 148 -13.15 9.59 3.75
C GLU A 148 -13.61 8.20 4.18
N SER A 149 -12.72 7.19 4.14
CA SER A 149 -13.08 5.82 4.52
C SER A 149 -13.27 5.69 6.04
N GLU A 150 -14.02 4.66 6.42
CA GLU A 150 -14.14 4.21 7.81
C GLU A 150 -12.75 3.92 8.42
N PRO A 151 -12.62 3.95 9.75
CA PRO A 151 -11.38 3.57 10.40
C PRO A 151 -10.92 2.19 9.97
N TYR A 152 -9.61 2.07 9.71
CA TYR A 152 -9.01 0.79 9.33
C TYR A 152 -9.13 -0.24 10.45
N PHE A 153 -9.58 -1.42 10.08
CA PHE A 153 -9.38 -2.65 10.84
C PHE A 153 -8.61 -3.65 9.98
N ARG A 154 -7.86 -4.52 10.62
CA ARG A 154 -6.94 -5.42 9.95
C ARG A 154 -7.67 -6.49 9.14
N THR A 155 -7.39 -6.56 7.84
CA THR A 155 -7.93 -7.57 6.92
C THR A 155 -6.80 -8.18 6.08
N PRO A 156 -6.97 -9.42 5.57
CA PRO A 156 -5.98 -10.06 4.69
C PRO A 156 -5.75 -9.31 3.39
N LEU A 157 -6.76 -8.64 2.89
CA LEU A 157 -6.72 -7.88 1.64
C LEU A 157 -7.15 -6.44 1.88
N VAL A 158 -6.33 -5.51 1.43
CA VAL A 158 -6.58 -4.07 1.54
C VAL A 158 -6.55 -3.46 0.15
N VAL A 159 -7.53 -2.64 -0.18
CA VAL A 159 -7.51 -1.74 -1.33
C VAL A 159 -7.37 -0.33 -0.81
N ALA A 160 -6.40 0.43 -1.31
CA ALA A 160 -6.09 1.74 -0.74
C ALA A 160 -5.69 2.76 -1.80
N THR A 161 -5.98 4.04 -1.56
CA THR A 161 -5.27 5.08 -2.29
C THR A 161 -3.81 5.15 -1.82
N THR A 162 -2.88 5.44 -2.73
CA THR A 162 -1.43 5.39 -2.44
C THR A 162 -1.01 6.24 -1.24
N HIS A 163 -1.68 7.37 -0.98
CA HIS A 163 -1.41 8.19 0.20
C HIS A 163 -1.72 7.47 1.52
N GLN A 164 -2.68 6.54 1.54
CA GLN A 164 -3.01 5.78 2.75
C GLN A 164 -1.87 4.85 3.18
N LEU A 165 -0.98 4.46 2.27
CA LEU A 165 0.19 3.64 2.58
C LEU A 165 1.09 4.27 3.64
N LEU A 166 1.11 5.60 3.78
CA LEU A 166 1.82 6.32 4.84
C LEU A 166 1.34 6.01 6.27
N LYS A 167 0.19 5.35 6.41
CA LYS A 167 -0.32 4.88 7.73
C LYS A 167 0.27 3.55 8.15
N PHE A 168 0.94 2.85 7.24
CA PHE A 168 1.45 1.51 7.43
C PHE A 168 2.98 1.50 7.50
N TYR A 169 3.51 0.54 8.22
CA TYR A 169 4.94 0.26 8.29
C TYR A 169 5.13 -1.25 8.37
N GLN A 170 5.74 -1.84 7.34
CA GLN A 170 5.97 -3.28 7.22
C GLN A 170 4.71 -4.13 7.52
N ALA A 171 3.56 -3.71 6.99
CA ALA A 171 2.27 -4.31 7.31
C ALA A 171 1.77 -5.29 6.25
N PHE A 172 2.42 -5.38 5.11
CA PHE A 172 1.99 -6.20 3.98
C PHE A 172 3.13 -7.09 3.47
N ASP A 173 2.81 -8.34 3.18
CA ASP A 173 3.72 -9.32 2.56
C ASP A 173 3.80 -9.13 1.04
N LEU A 174 2.74 -8.54 0.46
CA LEU A 174 2.68 -8.16 -0.95
C LEU A 174 2.02 -6.79 -1.10
N LEU A 175 2.71 -5.87 -1.73
CA LEU A 175 2.17 -4.59 -2.15
C LEU A 175 2.16 -4.51 -3.68
N ILE A 176 0.98 -4.28 -4.25
CA ILE A 176 0.80 -4.02 -5.68
C ILE A 176 0.35 -2.58 -5.86
N VAL A 177 1.06 -1.82 -6.67
CA VAL A 177 0.71 -0.44 -6.98
C VAL A 177 0.33 -0.35 -8.45
N ASP A 178 -0.92 0.01 -8.73
CA ASP A 178 -1.40 0.26 -10.08
C ASP A 178 -1.16 1.72 -10.48
N GLU A 179 -1.05 1.96 -11.78
CA GLU A 179 -0.84 3.31 -12.35
C GLU A 179 0.35 4.07 -11.74
N VAL A 180 1.50 3.40 -11.58
CA VAL A 180 2.73 4.02 -11.02
C VAL A 180 3.29 5.17 -11.87
N ASP A 181 2.88 5.26 -13.12
CA ASP A 181 3.19 6.30 -14.09
C ASP A 181 2.18 7.46 -14.10
N ALA A 182 1.10 7.37 -13.32
CA ALA A 182 0.06 8.39 -13.25
C ALA A 182 0.31 9.41 -12.12
N PHE A 183 -0.20 10.65 -12.33
CA PHE A 183 -0.30 11.63 -11.25
C PHE A 183 -1.28 11.13 -10.17
N PRO A 184 -1.01 11.33 -8.87
CA PRO A 184 0.11 12.07 -8.26
C PRO A 184 1.34 11.22 -7.88
N TYR A 185 1.45 9.97 -8.37
CA TYR A 185 2.55 9.06 -7.98
C TYR A 185 3.89 9.47 -8.60
N VAL A 186 3.87 9.85 -9.89
CA VAL A 186 5.07 10.27 -10.62
C VAL A 186 5.73 11.48 -9.93
N ASP A 187 7.05 11.39 -9.75
CA ASP A 187 7.87 12.42 -9.12
C ASP A 187 7.47 12.80 -7.67
N ASN A 188 6.74 11.93 -6.96
CA ASN A 188 6.35 12.14 -5.57
C ASN A 188 7.24 11.33 -4.60
N PRO A 189 8.29 11.93 -4.00
CA PRO A 189 9.20 11.25 -3.09
C PRO A 189 8.50 10.63 -1.87
N THR A 190 7.41 11.26 -1.42
CA THR A 190 6.62 10.79 -0.27
C THR A 190 5.91 9.48 -0.58
N LEU A 191 5.35 9.34 -1.79
CA LEU A 191 4.70 8.11 -2.21
C LEU A 191 5.71 7.00 -2.49
N TYR A 192 6.86 7.31 -3.07
CA TYR A 192 7.98 6.35 -3.18
C TYR A 192 8.46 5.85 -1.82
N HIS A 193 8.51 6.74 -0.83
CA HIS A 193 8.86 6.34 0.54
C HIS A 193 7.80 5.43 1.15
N ALA A 194 6.51 5.73 0.96
CA ALA A 194 5.40 4.93 1.45
C ALA A 194 5.40 3.49 0.93
N VAL A 195 5.82 3.29 -0.32
CA VAL A 195 5.90 1.95 -0.95
C VAL A 195 7.10 1.14 -0.46
N LYS A 196 8.16 1.80 0.04
CA LYS A 196 9.37 1.13 0.53
C LYS A 196 9.30 0.67 1.99
N ASN A 197 8.30 1.11 2.72
CA ASN A 197 8.06 0.80 4.14
C ASN A 197 6.96 -0.23 4.32
#